data_94e6e04d26b7cbf39f5a6774a3595d7a
#
_entry.id   94e6e04d26b7cbf39f5a6774a3595d7a
#
_cell.length_a   1.000
_cell.length_b   1.000
_cell.length_c   1.000
_cell.angle_alpha   90.00
_cell.angle_beta   90.00
_cell.angle_gamma   90.00
#
_symmetry.space_group_name_H-M   'P 1'
#
loop_
_entity.id
_entity.type
_entity.pdbx_description
1 polymer ?
#
loop_
_entity_poly.entity_id
_entity_poly.type
_entity_poly.pdbx_seq_one_letter_code
_entity_poly.pdbx_strand_id
1 'polypeptide(L)'
;MRIIGVSGVAGAGKDTFFNLLQKKLNCKKVSIADALKKEMAPWCGEHYGIDLLNCTRPEKEILRPFLVFHGNLKRSLTDGRHWIDVLDKQIKTGQEQGHLNESTTLVVTDVRYDEYDNDEVDWIKKELGGTLVHLSQYWHEHPSAANLDGRRSWRPPANNAEKENDPRLKAKADYIIEWEYLKKSQIHMLNKHIDDFLNWYNLKQNKNVRNNKRLCPNK
;
A
#
# COMPACT_ATOMS: atom_id res chain seq x y z
N MET A 1 12.01 0.04 -14.00
CA MET A 1 10.71 -0.10 -13.31
C MET A 1 10.70 0.81 -12.09
N ARG A 2 9.58 1.44 -11.76
CA ARG A 2 9.43 2.31 -10.58
C ARG A 2 8.53 1.63 -9.55
N ILE A 3 8.75 1.91 -8.26
CA ILE A 3 7.98 1.30 -7.16
C ILE A 3 7.36 2.40 -6.30
N ILE A 4 6.09 2.22 -5.97
CA ILE A 4 5.36 3.05 -5.00
C ILE A 4 4.75 2.10 -3.98
N GLY A 5 5.19 2.19 -2.71
CA GLY A 5 4.51 1.56 -1.59
C GLY A 5 3.44 2.50 -1.04
N VAL A 6 2.29 1.96 -0.69
CA VAL A 6 1.16 2.71 -0.12
C VAL A 6 0.79 2.14 1.23
N SER A 7 0.88 2.96 2.26
CA SER A 7 0.53 2.63 3.63
C SER A 7 -0.68 3.44 4.13
N GLY A 8 -1.13 3.16 5.32
CA GLY A 8 -2.27 3.78 5.99
C GLY A 8 -3.27 2.73 6.50
N VAL A 9 -4.05 3.10 7.50
CA VAL A 9 -5.00 2.20 8.18
C VAL A 9 -6.06 1.61 7.23
N ALA A 10 -6.74 0.56 7.65
CA ALA A 10 -7.83 -0.04 6.89
C ALA A 10 -8.91 1.01 6.58
N GLY A 11 -9.33 1.08 5.33
CA GLY A 11 -10.31 2.07 4.88
C GLY A 11 -9.77 3.47 4.62
N ALA A 12 -8.46 3.75 4.78
CA ALA A 12 -7.86 5.06 4.48
C ALA A 12 -7.93 5.46 3.00
N GLY A 13 -8.41 4.58 2.12
CA GLY A 13 -8.61 4.89 0.70
C GLY A 13 -7.48 4.45 -0.22
N LYS A 14 -6.65 3.49 0.19
CA LYS A 14 -5.53 2.97 -0.62
C LYS A 14 -5.95 2.48 -2.01
N ASP A 15 -7.06 1.75 -2.10
CA ASP A 15 -7.60 1.33 -3.40
C ASP A 15 -8.14 2.52 -4.21
N THR A 16 -8.71 3.53 -3.56
CA THR A 16 -9.15 4.77 -4.21
C THR A 16 -7.95 5.51 -4.80
N PHE A 17 -6.87 5.62 -4.02
CA PHE A 17 -5.61 6.21 -4.49
C PHE A 17 -5.10 5.48 -5.74
N PHE A 18 -4.98 4.15 -5.69
CA PHE A 18 -4.55 3.37 -6.83
C PHE A 18 -5.46 3.57 -8.05
N ASN A 19 -6.78 3.52 -7.87
CA ASN A 19 -7.76 3.67 -8.95
C ASN A 19 -7.74 5.06 -9.60
N LEU A 20 -7.40 6.10 -8.86
CA LEU A 20 -7.21 7.45 -9.39
C LEU A 20 -5.84 7.58 -10.08
N LEU A 21 -4.80 7.02 -9.47
CA LEU A 21 -3.43 7.07 -9.98
C LEU A 21 -3.30 6.35 -11.34
N GLN A 22 -3.90 5.17 -11.50
CA GLN A 22 -3.83 4.38 -12.75
C GLN A 22 -4.47 5.08 -13.95
N LYS A 23 -5.33 6.09 -13.75
CA LYS A 23 -5.89 6.90 -14.83
C LYS A 23 -4.88 7.90 -15.40
N LYS A 24 -3.79 8.17 -14.67
CA LYS A 24 -2.81 9.21 -14.99
C LYS A 24 -1.38 8.67 -15.13
N LEU A 25 -1.12 7.48 -14.65
CA LEU A 25 0.18 6.83 -14.64
C LEU A 25 0.05 5.38 -15.08
N ASN A 26 0.92 4.92 -16.00
CA ASN A 26 1.00 3.49 -16.32
C ASN A 26 1.49 2.71 -15.10
N CYS A 27 0.56 2.12 -14.35
CA CYS A 27 0.89 1.40 -13.13
C CYS A 27 0.09 0.10 -13.00
N LYS A 28 0.69 -0.86 -12.29
CA LYS A 28 0.08 -2.16 -11.95
C LYS A 28 0.08 -2.32 -10.44
N LYS A 29 -1.02 -2.88 -9.93
CA LYS A 29 -1.19 -3.20 -8.51
C LYS A 29 -0.51 -4.50 -8.17
N VAL A 30 0.19 -4.54 -7.05
CA VAL A 30 0.59 -5.73 -6.31
C VAL A 30 0.15 -5.60 -4.86
N SER A 31 -0.14 -6.73 -4.21
CA SER A 31 -0.68 -6.72 -2.85
C SER A 31 -0.17 -7.94 -2.09
N ILE A 32 0.34 -7.71 -0.89
CA ILE A 32 0.73 -8.75 0.07
C ILE A 32 -0.50 -9.60 0.45
N ALA A 33 -1.64 -8.95 0.67
CA ALA A 33 -2.89 -9.65 0.99
C ALA A 33 -3.37 -10.57 -0.14
N ASP A 34 -3.07 -10.25 -1.40
CA ASP A 34 -3.42 -11.11 -2.53
C ASP A 34 -2.47 -12.31 -2.63
N ALA A 35 -1.19 -12.16 -2.28
CA ALA A 35 -0.25 -13.27 -2.17
C ALA A 35 -0.69 -14.25 -1.06
N LEU A 36 -1.04 -13.74 0.12
CA LEU A 36 -1.58 -14.53 1.22
C LEU A 36 -2.84 -15.31 0.81
N LYS A 37 -3.80 -14.65 0.16
CA LYS A 37 -5.03 -15.32 -0.31
C LYS A 37 -4.73 -16.42 -1.32
N LYS A 38 -3.83 -16.18 -2.27
CA LYS A 38 -3.44 -17.18 -3.27
C LYS A 38 -2.81 -18.41 -2.62
N GLU A 39 -1.96 -18.23 -1.61
CA GLU A 39 -1.36 -19.33 -0.85
C GLU A 39 -2.44 -20.14 -0.12
N MET A 40 -3.42 -19.48 0.48
CA MET A 40 -4.45 -20.11 1.31
C MET A 40 -5.68 -20.60 0.54
N ALA A 41 -5.87 -20.16 -0.70
CA ALA A 41 -7.06 -20.50 -1.48
C ALA A 41 -7.28 -22.00 -1.68
N PRO A 42 -6.27 -22.84 -2.01
CA PRO A 42 -6.46 -24.28 -2.14
C PRO A 42 -6.95 -24.90 -0.84
N TRP A 43 -6.34 -24.55 0.28
CA TRP A 43 -6.70 -25.07 1.58
C TRP A 43 -8.10 -24.64 2.03
N CYS A 44 -8.48 -23.38 1.83
CA CYS A 44 -9.84 -22.91 2.11
C CYS A 44 -10.89 -23.59 1.25
N GLY A 45 -10.59 -23.85 -0.02
CA GLY A 45 -11.47 -24.58 -0.93
C GLY A 45 -11.69 -26.01 -0.47
N GLU A 46 -10.63 -26.74 -0.13
CA GLU A 46 -10.67 -28.13 0.30
C GLU A 46 -11.40 -28.31 1.63
N HIS A 47 -11.10 -27.46 2.64
CA HIS A 47 -11.59 -27.69 4.00
C HIS A 47 -12.89 -26.98 4.33
N TYR A 48 -13.20 -25.86 3.67
CA TYR A 48 -14.40 -25.04 3.94
C TYR A 48 -15.32 -24.87 2.75
N GLY A 49 -14.93 -25.34 1.56
CA GLY A 49 -15.72 -25.14 0.34
C GLY A 49 -15.81 -23.66 -0.08
N ILE A 50 -14.89 -22.80 0.38
CA ILE A 50 -14.92 -21.37 0.10
C ILE A 50 -13.82 -21.01 -0.91
N ASP A 51 -14.22 -20.45 -2.06
CA ASP A 51 -13.27 -19.83 -3.00
C ASP A 51 -12.76 -18.48 -2.43
N LEU A 52 -11.62 -18.53 -1.75
CA LEU A 52 -11.05 -17.36 -1.09
C LEU A 52 -10.71 -16.20 -2.03
N LEU A 53 -10.50 -16.46 -3.32
CA LEU A 53 -10.19 -15.42 -4.31
C LEU A 53 -11.45 -14.67 -4.77
N ASN A 54 -12.61 -15.33 -4.77
CA ASN A 54 -13.88 -14.77 -5.19
C ASN A 54 -14.95 -14.77 -4.07
N CYS A 55 -14.53 -14.93 -2.81
CA CYS A 55 -15.44 -15.01 -1.66
C CYS A 55 -16.25 -13.74 -1.46
N THR A 56 -17.46 -13.91 -0.95
CA THR A 56 -18.33 -12.82 -0.53
C THR A 56 -17.76 -12.07 0.67
N ARG A 57 -18.28 -10.87 0.94
CA ARG A 57 -17.85 -10.11 2.12
C ARG A 57 -18.08 -10.84 3.45
N PRO A 58 -19.25 -11.49 3.70
CA PRO A 58 -19.45 -12.30 4.90
C PRO A 58 -18.44 -13.45 5.04
N GLU A 59 -18.20 -14.23 3.99
CA GLU A 59 -17.20 -15.30 4.01
C GLU A 59 -15.80 -14.78 4.31
N LYS A 60 -15.43 -13.65 3.72
CA LYS A 60 -14.15 -12.99 4.01
C LYS A 60 -14.02 -12.56 5.47
N GLU A 61 -15.09 -12.05 6.08
CA GLU A 61 -15.04 -11.65 7.50
C GLU A 61 -14.90 -12.89 8.41
N ILE A 62 -15.52 -14.02 8.08
CA ILE A 62 -15.36 -15.29 8.80
C ILE A 62 -13.92 -15.79 8.71
N LEU A 63 -13.30 -15.73 7.52
CA LEU A 63 -11.93 -16.21 7.31
C LEU A 63 -10.85 -15.22 7.77
N ARG A 64 -11.19 -13.96 8.01
CA ARG A 64 -10.22 -12.90 8.37
C ARG A 64 -9.32 -13.26 9.56
N PRO A 65 -9.82 -13.78 10.70
CA PRO A 65 -8.95 -14.13 11.84
C PRO A 65 -7.90 -15.18 11.45
N PHE A 66 -8.31 -16.16 10.65
CA PHE A 66 -7.43 -17.22 10.17
C PHE A 66 -6.35 -16.69 9.21
N LEU A 67 -6.74 -15.84 8.25
CA LEU A 67 -5.80 -15.22 7.33
C LEU A 67 -4.80 -14.31 8.08
N VAL A 68 -5.26 -13.55 9.07
CA VAL A 68 -4.39 -12.71 9.90
C VAL A 68 -3.42 -13.56 10.70
N PHE A 69 -3.90 -14.66 11.33
CA PHE A 69 -3.05 -15.58 12.06
C PHE A 69 -1.97 -16.20 11.15
N HIS A 70 -2.36 -16.75 9.99
CA HIS A 70 -1.42 -17.36 9.07
C HIS A 70 -0.40 -16.34 8.53
N GLY A 71 -0.88 -15.16 8.15
CA GLY A 71 -0.02 -14.06 7.68
C GLY A 71 1.04 -13.67 8.70
N ASN A 72 0.63 -13.48 9.96
CA ASN A 72 1.53 -13.12 11.04
C ASN A 72 2.49 -14.26 11.41
N LEU A 73 2.01 -15.52 11.43
CA LEU A 73 2.88 -16.68 11.70
C LEU A 73 4.02 -16.77 10.69
N LYS A 74 3.72 -16.64 9.39
CA LYS A 74 4.74 -16.65 8.33
C LYS A 74 5.74 -15.49 8.49
N ARG A 75 5.27 -14.31 8.85
CA ARG A 75 6.14 -13.16 9.14
C ARG A 75 7.06 -13.43 10.32
N SER A 76 6.52 -13.92 11.44
CA SER A 76 7.30 -14.19 12.65
C SER A 76 8.38 -15.28 12.44
N LEU A 77 8.11 -16.29 11.60
CA LEU A 77 9.06 -17.34 11.28
C LEU A 77 10.20 -16.91 10.34
N THR A 78 10.10 -15.72 9.73
CA THR A 78 11.04 -15.24 8.70
C THR A 78 11.46 -13.79 8.92
N ASP A 79 11.32 -13.26 10.13
CA ASP A 79 11.64 -11.86 10.44
C ASP A 79 11.05 -10.86 9.42
N GLY A 80 9.76 -11.06 9.09
CA GLY A 80 9.01 -10.21 8.16
C GLY A 80 9.13 -10.59 6.67
N ARG A 81 10.10 -11.42 6.28
CA ARG A 81 10.50 -11.62 4.86
C ARG A 81 9.55 -12.45 4.00
N HIS A 82 8.79 -13.38 4.57
CA HIS A 82 8.04 -14.37 3.77
C HIS A 82 7.23 -13.76 2.61
N TRP A 83 6.39 -12.77 2.91
CA TRP A 83 5.51 -12.16 1.89
C TRP A 83 6.28 -11.25 0.92
N ILE A 84 7.34 -10.64 1.39
CA ILE A 84 8.26 -9.85 0.57
C ILE A 84 8.91 -10.75 -0.48
N ASP A 85 9.46 -11.89 -0.07
CA ASP A 85 10.11 -12.84 -0.98
C ASP A 85 9.14 -13.45 -2.00
N VAL A 86 7.88 -13.69 -1.58
CA VAL A 86 6.81 -14.11 -2.51
C VAL A 86 6.55 -13.03 -3.56
N LEU A 87 6.45 -11.76 -3.16
CA LEU A 87 6.23 -10.66 -4.12
C LEU A 87 7.45 -10.42 -5.01
N ASP A 88 8.67 -10.48 -4.48
CA ASP A 88 9.89 -10.36 -5.27
C ASP A 88 9.94 -11.41 -6.38
N LYS A 89 9.61 -12.65 -6.05
CA LYS A 89 9.53 -13.73 -7.03
C LYS A 89 8.47 -13.45 -8.11
N GLN A 90 7.30 -12.96 -7.71
CA GLN A 90 6.24 -12.59 -8.67
C GLN A 90 6.67 -11.44 -9.59
N ILE A 91 7.36 -10.44 -9.04
CA ILE A 91 7.87 -9.29 -9.80
C ILE A 91 8.91 -9.76 -10.82
N LYS A 92 9.88 -10.57 -10.41
CA LYS A 92 10.92 -11.14 -11.29
C LYS A 92 10.29 -11.96 -12.43
N THR A 93 9.38 -12.87 -12.09
CA THR A 93 8.66 -13.66 -13.10
C THR A 93 7.88 -12.76 -14.07
N GLY A 94 7.22 -11.70 -13.58
CA GLY A 94 6.51 -10.75 -14.43
C GLY A 94 7.44 -9.94 -15.36
N GLN A 95 8.67 -9.67 -14.94
CA GLN A 95 9.70 -9.04 -15.77
C GLN A 95 10.22 -10.00 -16.84
N GLU A 96 10.56 -11.22 -16.48
CA GLU A 96 11.03 -12.27 -17.40
C GLU A 96 10.00 -12.58 -18.50
N GLN A 97 8.71 -12.55 -18.15
CA GLN A 97 7.60 -12.76 -19.08
C GLN A 97 7.24 -11.50 -19.90
N GLY A 98 7.94 -10.38 -19.70
CA GLY A 98 7.65 -9.11 -20.40
C GLY A 98 6.36 -8.41 -19.98
N HIS A 99 5.68 -8.92 -18.93
CA HIS A 99 4.47 -8.30 -18.38
C HIS A 99 4.76 -7.03 -17.60
N LEU A 100 5.99 -6.88 -17.08
CA LEU A 100 6.50 -5.72 -16.36
C LEU A 100 7.78 -5.23 -17.08
N ASN A 101 7.79 -3.96 -17.45
CA ASN A 101 8.92 -3.33 -18.13
C ASN A 101 9.37 -2.06 -17.41
N GLU A 102 10.42 -1.42 -17.90
CA GLU A 102 10.99 -0.20 -17.30
C GLU A 102 10.00 0.97 -17.20
N SER A 103 9.03 1.05 -18.12
CA SER A 103 8.00 2.09 -18.11
C SER A 103 6.87 1.83 -17.10
N THR A 104 6.77 0.60 -16.58
CA THR A 104 5.73 0.21 -15.63
C THR A 104 6.09 0.71 -14.22
N THR A 105 5.12 1.32 -13.55
CA THR A 105 5.19 1.62 -12.11
C THR A 105 4.43 0.55 -11.35
N LEU A 106 5.07 -0.17 -10.43
CA LEU A 106 4.38 -1.07 -9.50
C LEU A 106 3.91 -0.30 -8.28
N VAL A 107 2.68 -0.56 -7.88
CA VAL A 107 2.06 0.02 -6.68
C VAL A 107 1.73 -1.10 -5.70
N VAL A 108 2.47 -1.17 -4.61
CA VAL A 108 2.21 -2.09 -3.48
C VAL A 108 1.22 -1.40 -2.56
N THR A 109 -0.05 -1.83 -2.58
CA THR A 109 -1.17 -1.08 -1.98
C THR A 109 -1.44 -1.38 -0.51
N ASP A 110 -0.65 -2.23 0.13
CA ASP A 110 -0.89 -2.70 1.47
C ASP A 110 0.37 -2.86 2.32
N VAL A 111 1.28 -1.90 2.22
CA VAL A 111 2.44 -1.79 3.13
C VAL A 111 1.92 -1.52 4.54
N ARG A 112 2.20 -2.43 5.49
CA ARG A 112 1.59 -2.43 6.82
C ARG A 112 2.56 -2.53 7.98
N TYR A 113 3.78 -2.99 7.74
CA TYR A 113 4.69 -3.37 8.81
C TYR A 113 6.06 -2.71 8.68
N ASP A 114 6.60 -2.38 9.84
CA ASP A 114 7.94 -1.83 10.04
C ASP A 114 8.45 -2.29 11.42
N GLU A 115 8.47 -3.60 11.62
CA GLU A 115 8.79 -4.25 12.91
C GLU A 115 10.19 -4.85 12.92
N TYR A 116 10.67 -5.31 11.77
CA TYR A 116 11.97 -5.96 11.59
C TYR A 116 12.90 -5.08 10.75
N ASP A 117 14.21 -5.29 10.84
CA ASP A 117 15.22 -4.49 10.13
C ASP A 117 15.08 -4.50 8.61
N ASN A 118 14.60 -5.62 8.03
CA ASN A 118 14.41 -5.78 6.58
C ASN A 118 12.93 -6.00 6.22
N ASP A 119 12.04 -5.27 6.89
CA ASP A 119 10.60 -5.36 6.70
C ASP A 119 10.11 -4.58 5.46
N GLU A 120 8.82 -4.49 5.29
CA GLU A 120 8.13 -3.95 4.10
C GLU A 120 8.61 -2.53 3.72
N VAL A 121 8.86 -1.67 4.71
CA VAL A 121 9.36 -0.31 4.45
C VAL A 121 10.77 -0.33 3.88
N ASP A 122 11.66 -1.13 4.45
CA ASP A 122 13.04 -1.25 4.00
C ASP A 122 13.11 -1.90 2.62
N TRP A 123 12.29 -2.92 2.38
CA TRP A 123 12.11 -3.52 1.06
C TRP A 123 11.73 -2.46 0.01
N ILE A 124 10.66 -1.69 0.25
CA ILE A 124 10.23 -0.64 -0.69
C ILE A 124 11.32 0.41 -0.91
N LYS A 125 11.91 0.95 0.19
CA LYS A 125 12.76 2.15 0.10
C LYS A 125 14.21 1.82 -0.22
N LYS A 126 14.78 0.79 0.40
CA LYS A 126 16.22 0.47 0.28
C LYS A 126 16.47 -0.57 -0.80
N GLU A 127 15.74 -1.68 -0.81
CA GLU A 127 16.00 -2.77 -1.77
C GLU A 127 15.47 -2.41 -3.17
N LEU A 128 14.25 -1.88 -3.27
CA LEU A 128 13.63 -1.53 -4.55
C LEU A 128 13.86 -0.07 -4.97
N GLY A 129 14.47 0.76 -4.13
CA GLY A 129 14.67 2.20 -4.42
C GLY A 129 13.37 2.96 -4.64
N GLY A 130 12.28 2.48 -4.06
CA GLY A 130 10.92 2.98 -4.26
C GLY A 130 10.58 4.22 -3.43
N THR A 131 9.33 4.57 -3.48
CA THR A 131 8.75 5.70 -2.75
C THR A 131 7.61 5.21 -1.87
N LEU A 132 7.64 5.54 -0.59
CA LEU A 132 6.57 5.23 0.36
C LEU A 132 5.60 6.40 0.46
N VAL A 133 4.33 6.17 0.18
CA VAL A 133 3.23 7.12 0.33
C VAL A 133 2.35 6.68 1.50
N HIS A 134 2.06 7.57 2.43
CA HIS A 134 1.13 7.32 3.53
C HIS A 134 -0.18 8.04 3.31
N LEU A 135 -1.30 7.34 3.47
CA LEU A 135 -2.65 7.88 3.37
C LEU A 135 -3.30 7.98 4.74
N SER A 136 -3.69 9.17 5.12
CA SER A 136 -4.54 9.44 6.28
C SER A 136 -5.89 9.97 5.82
N GLN A 137 -6.98 9.36 6.28
CA GLN A 137 -8.32 9.81 5.95
C GLN A 137 -8.99 10.43 7.17
N TYR A 138 -9.67 11.55 6.97
CA TYR A 138 -10.43 12.23 8.01
C TYR A 138 -11.86 12.56 7.55
N TRP A 139 -12.71 12.90 8.50
CA TRP A 139 -14.00 13.56 8.28
C TRP A 139 -14.12 14.76 9.21
N HIS A 140 -14.93 15.69 8.84
CA HIS A 140 -15.28 16.80 9.72
C HIS A 140 -16.36 16.37 10.69
N GLU A 141 -16.14 16.57 11.98
CA GLU A 141 -17.19 16.44 12.97
C GLU A 141 -18.21 17.55 12.77
N HIS A 142 -19.49 17.20 12.94
CA HIS A 142 -20.52 18.24 12.91
C HIS A 142 -20.26 19.25 14.04
N PRO A 143 -20.39 20.57 13.76
CA PRO A 143 -20.29 21.57 14.80
C PRO A 143 -21.26 21.25 15.94
N SER A 144 -20.73 21.16 17.15
CA SER A 144 -21.51 21.00 18.38
C SER A 144 -21.19 22.18 19.30
N ALA A 145 -22.00 22.40 20.34
CA ALA A 145 -21.75 23.47 21.33
C ALA A 145 -20.35 23.35 21.98
N ALA A 146 -19.72 22.15 21.95
CA ALA A 146 -18.38 21.90 22.48
C ALA A 146 -17.28 21.98 21.39
N ASN A 147 -17.63 22.12 20.09
CA ASN A 147 -16.67 22.10 18.99
C ASN A 147 -17.17 22.97 17.83
N LEU A 148 -17.01 24.29 17.98
CA LEU A 148 -17.44 25.28 16.99
C LEU A 148 -16.57 25.28 15.73
N ASP A 149 -15.32 24.75 15.79
CA ASP A 149 -14.32 24.85 14.71
C ASP A 149 -14.27 23.61 13.78
N GLY A 150 -15.21 22.66 13.90
CA GLY A 150 -15.29 21.50 13.01
C GLY A 150 -13.99 20.68 13.03
N ARG A 151 -13.64 20.09 14.20
CA ARG A 151 -12.43 19.26 14.35
C ARG A 151 -12.41 18.13 13.33
N ARG A 152 -11.22 17.84 12.81
CA ARG A 152 -10.98 16.66 11.99
C ARG A 152 -10.92 15.42 12.88
N SER A 153 -11.78 14.47 12.62
CA SER A 153 -11.68 13.13 13.18
C SER A 153 -10.98 12.21 12.18
N TRP A 154 -9.89 11.61 12.62
CA TRP A 154 -9.09 10.71 11.78
C TRP A 154 -9.65 9.29 11.82
N ARG A 155 -9.54 8.60 10.70
CA ARG A 155 -9.89 7.18 10.62
C ARG A 155 -9.04 6.39 11.62
N PRO A 156 -9.68 5.70 12.58
CA PRO A 156 -8.93 4.93 13.57
C PRO A 156 -8.34 3.66 12.96
N PRO A 157 -7.25 3.13 13.54
CA PRO A 157 -6.75 1.81 13.19
C PRO A 157 -7.79 0.73 13.48
N ALA A 158 -7.87 -0.29 12.61
CA ALA A 158 -8.85 -1.36 12.72
C ALA A 158 -8.44 -2.43 13.75
N ASN A 159 -7.17 -2.48 14.14
CA ASN A 159 -6.63 -3.45 15.10
C ASN A 159 -5.34 -2.93 15.75
N ASN A 160 -4.81 -3.69 16.73
CA ASN A 160 -3.60 -3.30 17.46
C ASN A 160 -2.36 -3.24 16.57
N ALA A 161 -2.22 -4.14 15.61
CA ALA A 161 -1.08 -4.12 14.69
C ALA A 161 -1.05 -2.83 13.86
N GLU A 162 -2.19 -2.38 13.34
CA GLU A 162 -2.28 -1.08 12.67
C GLU A 162 -2.00 0.08 13.63
N LYS A 163 -2.50 0.02 14.88
CA LYS A 163 -2.27 1.06 15.89
C LYS A 163 -0.78 1.26 16.20
N GLU A 164 -0.02 0.18 16.22
CA GLU A 164 1.42 0.20 16.52
C GLU A 164 2.26 0.58 15.31
N ASN A 165 1.92 0.06 14.12
CA ASN A 165 2.72 0.24 12.92
C ASN A 165 2.41 1.52 12.14
N ASP A 166 1.15 1.96 12.06
CA ASP A 166 0.76 3.10 11.23
C ASP A 166 1.54 4.41 11.54
N PRO A 167 1.81 4.77 12.81
CA PRO A 167 2.64 5.93 13.13
C PRO A 167 4.09 5.79 12.63
N ARG A 168 4.66 4.59 12.67
CA ARG A 168 6.02 4.31 12.16
C ARG A 168 6.07 4.44 10.65
N LEU A 169 5.09 3.87 9.96
CA LEU A 169 4.93 3.98 8.51
C LEU A 169 4.76 5.43 8.07
N LYS A 170 3.93 6.20 8.79
CA LYS A 170 3.74 7.64 8.52
C LYS A 170 5.03 8.43 8.69
N ALA A 171 5.80 8.15 9.74
CA ALA A 171 7.09 8.82 10.00
C ALA A 171 8.15 8.52 8.94
N LYS A 172 8.12 7.34 8.32
CA LYS A 172 9.07 6.92 7.26
C LYS A 172 8.57 7.22 5.84
N ALA A 173 7.35 7.71 5.68
CA ALA A 173 6.78 8.04 4.38
C ALA A 173 7.55 9.18 3.69
N ASP A 174 7.74 9.05 2.39
CA ASP A 174 8.33 10.09 1.55
C ASP A 174 7.30 11.17 1.16
N TYR A 175 6.03 10.78 1.13
CA TYR A 175 4.91 11.66 0.83
C TYR A 175 3.69 11.29 1.66
N ILE A 176 3.00 12.28 2.23
CA ILE A 176 1.82 12.08 3.05
C ILE A 176 0.63 12.73 2.34
N ILE A 177 -0.44 11.97 2.17
CA ILE A 177 -1.72 12.46 1.67
C ILE A 177 -2.73 12.41 2.82
N GLU A 178 -3.25 13.56 3.16
CA GLU A 178 -4.35 13.71 4.12
C GLU A 178 -5.58 14.17 3.35
N TRP A 179 -6.60 13.32 3.28
CA TRP A 179 -7.80 13.60 2.52
C TRP A 179 -9.09 13.34 3.29
N GLU A 180 -10.10 14.05 2.90
CA GLU A 180 -11.43 13.90 3.49
C GLU A 180 -12.11 12.62 3.00
N TYR A 181 -12.89 11.99 3.91
CA TYR A 181 -13.81 10.94 3.50
C TYR A 181 -14.92 11.53 2.63
N LEU A 182 -15.00 11.09 1.39
CA LEU A 182 -15.98 11.55 0.42
C LEU A 182 -16.90 10.40 -0.01
N LYS A 183 -18.14 10.73 -0.30
CA LYS A 183 -19.09 9.78 -0.92
C LYS A 183 -18.61 9.41 -2.32
N LYS A 184 -19.03 8.24 -2.81
CA LYS A 184 -18.60 7.69 -4.11
C LYS A 184 -18.76 8.69 -5.28
N SER A 185 -19.83 9.49 -5.27
CA SER A 185 -20.08 10.54 -6.29
C SER A 185 -19.08 11.71 -6.24
N GLN A 186 -18.40 11.91 -5.12
CA GLN A 186 -17.47 13.03 -4.89
C GLN A 186 -15.99 12.64 -5.00
N ILE A 187 -15.68 11.36 -5.24
CA ILE A 187 -14.29 10.83 -5.30
C ILE A 187 -13.44 11.61 -6.32
N HIS A 188 -14.04 12.16 -7.38
CA HIS A 188 -13.32 12.97 -8.36
C HIS A 188 -12.63 14.21 -7.75
N MET A 189 -13.12 14.72 -6.61
CA MET A 189 -12.49 15.84 -5.89
C MET A 189 -11.10 15.48 -5.34
N LEU A 190 -10.81 14.19 -5.15
CA LEU A 190 -9.50 13.70 -4.71
C LEU A 190 -8.45 13.77 -5.83
N ASN A 191 -8.82 14.05 -7.08
CA ASN A 191 -7.87 14.15 -8.20
C ASN A 191 -6.77 15.17 -7.94
N LYS A 192 -7.07 16.27 -7.23
CA LYS A 192 -6.06 17.27 -6.87
C LYS A 192 -4.92 16.66 -6.05
N HIS A 193 -5.22 15.81 -5.06
CA HIS A 193 -4.20 15.13 -4.26
C HIS A 193 -3.31 14.22 -5.13
N ILE A 194 -3.89 13.59 -6.15
CA ILE A 194 -3.13 12.77 -7.10
C ILE A 194 -2.24 13.64 -7.98
N ASP A 195 -2.73 14.77 -8.45
CA ASP A 195 -1.95 15.71 -9.27
C ASP A 195 -0.78 16.31 -8.48
N ASP A 196 -1.02 16.72 -7.24
CA ASP A 196 0.01 17.22 -6.34
C ASP A 196 1.08 16.14 -6.07
N PHE A 197 0.65 14.91 -5.79
CA PHE A 197 1.56 13.77 -5.64
C PHE A 197 2.38 13.52 -6.91
N LEU A 198 1.76 13.47 -8.08
CA LEU A 198 2.46 13.21 -9.34
C LEU A 198 3.46 14.31 -9.69
N ASN A 199 3.13 15.57 -9.45
CA ASN A 199 4.05 16.69 -9.62
C ASN A 199 5.29 16.52 -8.74
N TRP A 200 5.09 16.25 -7.44
CA TRP A 200 6.19 15.98 -6.51
C TRP A 200 7.00 14.74 -6.92
N TYR A 201 6.33 13.64 -7.27
CA TYR A 201 6.95 12.37 -7.65
C TYR A 201 7.86 12.51 -8.88
N ASN A 202 7.39 13.22 -9.91
CA ASN A 202 8.16 13.49 -11.11
C ASN A 202 9.39 14.37 -10.84
N LEU A 203 9.28 15.38 -9.97
CA LEU A 203 10.41 16.20 -9.54
C LEU A 203 11.46 15.36 -8.78
N LYS A 204 11.02 14.45 -7.90
CA LYS A 204 11.91 13.51 -7.18
C LYS A 204 12.66 12.61 -8.16
N GLN A 205 11.97 12.02 -9.14
CA GLN A 205 12.59 11.15 -10.14
C GLN A 205 13.63 11.89 -10.99
N ASN A 206 13.32 13.10 -11.43
CA ASN A 206 14.25 13.92 -12.22
C ASN A 206 15.51 14.29 -11.43
N LYS A 207 15.42 14.56 -10.12
CA LYS A 207 16.59 14.81 -9.25
C LYS A 207 17.46 13.55 -9.14
N ASN A 208 16.87 12.38 -8.95
CA ASN A 208 17.61 11.12 -8.85
C ASN A 208 18.39 10.81 -10.15
N VAL A 209 17.77 11.01 -11.31
CA VAL A 209 18.44 10.82 -12.61
C VAL A 209 19.62 11.80 -12.77
N ARG A 210 19.49 13.05 -12.37
CA ARG A 210 20.58 14.04 -12.43
C ARG A 210 21.74 13.70 -11.50
N ASN A 211 21.45 13.23 -10.29
CA ASN A 211 22.46 12.84 -9.32
C ASN A 211 23.23 11.61 -9.79
N ASN A 212 22.55 10.59 -10.34
CA ASN A 212 23.21 9.41 -10.89
C ASN A 212 24.10 9.73 -12.09
N LYS A 213 23.72 10.68 -12.96
CA LYS A 213 24.58 11.14 -14.06
C LYS A 213 25.82 11.90 -13.61
N ARG A 214 25.77 12.56 -12.43
CA ARG A 214 26.94 13.25 -11.85
C ARG A 214 27.92 12.28 -11.18
N LEU A 215 27.45 11.14 -10.70
CA LEU A 215 28.28 10.12 -10.06
C LEU A 215 28.97 9.18 -11.06
N CYS A 216 28.52 9.14 -12.33
CA CYS A 216 29.14 8.42 -13.42
C CYS A 216 29.35 9.36 -14.62
N PRO A 217 30.33 10.28 -14.56
CA PRO A 217 30.72 11.04 -15.76
C PRO A 217 31.56 10.12 -16.64
N ASN A 218 30.99 9.72 -17.77
CA ASN A 218 31.63 8.98 -18.85
C ASN A 218 32.03 7.51 -18.57
N LYS A 219 31.20 6.59 -19.03
CA LYS A 219 31.67 5.38 -19.72
C LYS A 219 31.26 5.47 -21.18
#